data_a2f364ae9b00c25cb2e072d7856852b6
#
_entry.id   a2f364ae9b00c25cb2e072d7856852b6
#
_cell.length_a   1.000
_cell.length_b   1.000
_cell.length_c   1.000
_cell.angle_alpha   90.00
_cell.angle_beta   90.00
_cell.angle_gamma   90.00
#
_symmetry.space_group_name_H-M   'P 1'
#
loop_
_entity.id
_entity.type
_entity.pdbx_description
1 polymer ?
#
loop_
_entity_poly.entity_id
_entity_poly.type
_entity_poly.pdbx_seq_one_letter_code
_entity_poly.pdbx_strand_id
1 'polypeptide(L)'
;MKYLVFLLVLIIGGSKAFAQDDTPTDSSNSTTYVTIHKDPRLYTLAKKELVFNQVAATSTKSVKGYRLMVLNTNNRALALKTRAQLLQHYPDQKVYMIYQSPYIKLKFGDFMDKDDADDYKSKITNAKIVTGNIYIVPETIEVEPDKTTTPAQSDN
;
A
#
# COMPACT_ATOMS: atom_id res chain seq x y z
N MET A 1 -63.51 14.88 -1.94
CA MET A 1 -62.38 15.50 -1.19
C MET A 1 -62.31 15.11 0.29
N LYS A 2 -63.43 14.85 1.00
CA LYS A 2 -63.42 14.47 2.41
C LYS A 2 -62.70 13.12 2.70
N TYR A 3 -62.85 12.16 1.82
CA TYR A 3 -62.26 10.80 2.00
C TYR A 3 -60.79 10.72 1.68
N LEU A 4 -60.25 11.65 0.88
CA LEU A 4 -58.82 11.72 0.54
C LEU A 4 -58.00 12.21 1.71
N VAL A 5 -58.53 13.09 2.55
CA VAL A 5 -57.90 13.57 3.78
C VAL A 5 -57.87 12.46 4.83
N PHE A 6 -58.92 11.62 4.91
CA PHE A 6 -58.97 10.49 5.84
C PHE A 6 -57.94 9.40 5.48
N LEU A 7 -57.73 9.16 4.19
CA LEU A 7 -56.75 8.20 3.68
C LEU A 7 -55.29 8.68 3.95
N LEU A 8 -55.06 10.00 3.86
CA LEU A 8 -53.74 10.58 4.16
C LEU A 8 -53.37 10.47 5.65
N VAL A 9 -54.36 10.65 6.53
CA VAL A 9 -54.13 10.52 8.00
C VAL A 9 -53.84 9.08 8.43
N LEU A 10 -54.38 8.10 7.70
CA LEU A 10 -54.17 6.68 8.02
C LEU A 10 -52.73 6.21 7.66
N ILE A 11 -52.08 6.86 6.68
CA ILE A 11 -50.72 6.50 6.23
C ILE A 11 -49.64 7.03 7.23
N ILE A 12 -49.92 8.08 7.98
CA ILE A 12 -48.96 8.71 8.89
C ILE A 12 -48.89 7.98 10.28
N GLY A 13 -49.89 7.15 10.58
CA GLY A 13 -50.04 6.50 11.90
C GLY A 13 -49.30 5.13 12.07
N GLY A 14 -48.62 4.63 11.03
CA GLY A 14 -48.19 3.21 10.98
C GLY A 14 -46.74 2.89 11.24
N SER A 15 -45.88 3.84 11.49
CA SER A 15 -44.43 3.55 11.71
C SER A 15 -44.11 3.43 13.22
N LYS A 16 -44.47 2.31 13.82
CA LYS A 16 -43.79 1.87 15.04
C LYS A 16 -42.48 1.19 14.62
N ALA A 17 -41.40 1.99 14.59
CA ALA A 17 -40.07 1.45 14.54
C ALA A 17 -39.82 0.65 15.83
N PHE A 18 -39.80 -0.67 15.74
CA PHE A 18 -39.24 -1.52 16.77
C PHE A 18 -37.71 -1.32 16.72
N ALA A 19 -37.22 -0.39 17.52
CA ALA A 19 -35.85 -0.42 17.94
C ALA A 19 -35.70 -1.66 18.83
N GLN A 20 -35.03 -2.69 18.35
CA GLN A 20 -34.55 -3.77 19.21
C GLN A 20 -33.45 -3.15 20.07
N ASP A 21 -33.82 -2.87 21.29
CA ASP A 21 -32.90 -2.58 22.37
C ASP A 21 -32.34 -3.95 22.79
N ASP A 22 -31.16 -4.31 22.24
CA ASP A 22 -30.36 -5.43 22.72
C ASP A 22 -29.78 -5.04 24.08
N THR A 23 -30.62 -4.92 25.05
CA THR A 23 -30.18 -5.01 26.45
C THR A 23 -29.70 -6.43 26.67
N PRO A 24 -28.42 -6.65 27.00
CA PRO A 24 -27.99 -7.97 27.44
C PRO A 24 -28.76 -8.30 28.71
N THR A 25 -29.75 -9.21 28.59
CA THR A 25 -30.40 -9.83 29.72
C THR A 25 -29.34 -10.57 30.49
N ASP A 26 -28.94 -9.99 31.59
CA ASP A 26 -28.10 -10.60 32.59
C ASP A 26 -28.93 -11.77 33.22
N SER A 27 -28.83 -12.92 32.59
CA SER A 27 -29.41 -14.16 33.07
C SER A 27 -28.32 -15.02 33.67
N SER A 28 -28.19 -14.88 34.95
CA SER A 28 -27.84 -15.94 35.90
C SER A 28 -26.53 -16.70 35.69
N ASN A 29 -25.57 -16.40 36.56
CA ASN A 29 -24.71 -17.38 37.24
C ASN A 29 -24.31 -18.65 36.47
N SER A 30 -23.60 -18.50 35.40
CA SER A 30 -22.56 -19.44 35.04
C SER A 30 -21.33 -18.62 34.68
N THR A 31 -20.47 -18.43 35.67
CA THR A 31 -19.15 -17.84 35.50
C THR A 31 -18.31 -18.76 34.62
N THR A 32 -18.56 -18.70 33.31
CA THR A 32 -17.67 -19.34 32.35
C THR A 32 -16.45 -18.46 32.25
N TYR A 33 -15.46 -18.71 33.08
CA TYR A 33 -14.18 -18.05 32.99
C TYR A 33 -13.49 -18.58 31.76
N VAL A 34 -13.43 -17.77 30.68
CA VAL A 34 -12.57 -18.03 29.55
C VAL A 34 -11.14 -17.70 29.98
N THR A 35 -10.42 -18.73 30.42
CA THR A 35 -9.01 -18.59 30.75
C THR A 35 -8.22 -18.53 29.40
N ILE A 36 -7.88 -17.35 28.99
CA ILE A 36 -7.03 -17.17 27.79
C ILE A 36 -5.58 -17.38 28.22
N HIS A 37 -5.03 -18.54 27.93
CA HIS A 37 -3.58 -18.79 28.04
C HIS A 37 -2.86 -18.08 26.91
N LYS A 38 -2.38 -16.89 27.16
CA LYS A 38 -1.50 -16.18 26.21
C LYS A 38 -0.09 -16.75 26.34
N ASP A 39 0.42 -17.32 25.26
CA ASP A 39 1.83 -17.72 25.19
C ASP A 39 2.71 -16.47 25.42
N PRO A 40 3.68 -16.49 26.36
CA PRO A 40 4.55 -15.35 26.62
C PRO A 40 5.37 -14.92 25.38
N ARG A 41 5.55 -15.82 24.42
CA ARG A 41 6.19 -15.52 23.13
C ARG A 41 5.40 -14.51 22.29
N LEU A 42 4.07 -14.49 22.41
CA LEU A 42 3.21 -13.52 21.71
C LEU A 42 3.50 -12.08 22.14
N TYR A 43 3.78 -11.86 23.42
CA TYR A 43 4.17 -10.53 23.91
C TYR A 43 5.51 -10.08 23.30
N THR A 44 6.48 -11.00 23.26
CA THR A 44 7.79 -10.72 22.67
C THR A 44 7.70 -10.45 21.15
N LEU A 45 6.82 -11.19 20.46
CA LEU A 45 6.56 -11.00 19.03
C LEU A 45 5.88 -9.64 18.78
N ALA A 46 4.82 -9.33 19.51
CA ALA A 46 4.11 -8.06 19.40
C ALA A 46 5.03 -6.85 19.68
N LYS A 47 5.92 -6.97 20.68
CA LYS A 47 6.92 -5.94 20.96
C LYS A 47 7.92 -5.76 19.82
N LYS A 48 8.39 -6.85 19.21
CA LYS A 48 9.27 -6.80 18.04
C LYS A 48 8.58 -6.21 16.83
N GLU A 49 7.32 -6.55 16.58
CA GLU A 49 6.53 -5.94 15.50
C GLU A 49 6.31 -4.45 15.71
N LEU A 50 5.99 -4.01 16.92
CA LEU A 50 5.84 -2.59 17.23
C LEU A 50 7.15 -1.82 16.95
N VAL A 51 8.28 -2.33 17.39
CA VAL A 51 9.59 -1.71 17.14
C VAL A 51 9.90 -1.72 15.64
N PHE A 52 9.67 -2.82 14.95
CA PHE A 52 9.89 -2.93 13.51
C PHE A 52 9.01 -1.94 12.73
N ASN A 53 7.73 -1.84 13.08
CA ASN A 53 6.79 -0.93 12.43
C ASN A 53 7.11 0.55 12.75
N GLN A 54 7.56 0.88 13.95
CA GLN A 54 8.04 2.22 14.29
C GLN A 54 9.29 2.59 13.49
N VAL A 55 10.27 1.69 13.38
CA VAL A 55 11.46 1.90 12.58
C VAL A 55 11.10 2.01 11.09
N ALA A 56 10.22 1.16 10.58
CA ALA A 56 9.75 1.23 9.20
C ALA A 56 9.01 2.54 8.89
N ALA A 57 8.14 3.00 9.79
CA ALA A 57 7.40 4.25 9.63
C ALA A 57 8.30 5.50 9.68
N THR A 58 9.39 5.45 10.43
CA THR A 58 10.37 6.56 10.51
C THR A 58 11.43 6.50 9.41
N SER A 59 11.55 5.37 8.72
CA SER A 59 12.65 5.09 7.81
C SER A 59 12.40 5.51 6.36
N THR A 60 11.14 5.62 5.94
CA THR A 60 10.83 5.97 4.56
C THR A 60 10.69 7.48 4.43
N LYS A 61 11.66 8.12 3.80
CA LYS A 61 11.64 9.55 3.51
C LYS A 61 11.19 9.78 2.08
N SER A 62 10.09 10.53 1.90
CA SER A 62 9.64 10.97 0.59
C SER A 62 10.44 12.19 0.15
N VAL A 63 11.16 12.07 -0.96
CA VAL A 63 11.96 13.16 -1.54
C VAL A 63 11.60 13.37 -3.01
N LYS A 64 11.88 14.55 -3.53
CA LYS A 64 11.80 14.80 -4.97
C LYS A 64 12.95 14.06 -5.66
N GLY A 65 12.62 13.31 -6.70
CA GLY A 65 13.58 12.55 -7.46
C GLY A 65 13.09 12.27 -8.87
N TYR A 66 13.60 11.22 -9.47
CA TYR A 66 13.34 10.84 -10.85
C TYR A 66 13.05 9.35 -10.97
N ARG A 67 12.14 9.00 -11.88
CA ARG A 67 11.87 7.63 -12.32
C ARG A 67 11.97 7.53 -13.84
N LEU A 68 12.39 6.39 -14.34
CA LEU A 68 12.37 6.13 -15.77
C LEU A 68 11.01 5.54 -16.17
N MET A 69 10.28 6.19 -17.05
CA MET A 69 9.14 5.59 -17.73
C MET A 69 9.65 4.76 -18.90
N VAL A 70 9.67 3.45 -18.72
CA VAL A 70 10.29 2.51 -19.67
C VAL A 70 9.29 1.93 -20.66
N LEU A 71 8.02 1.87 -20.31
CA LEU A 71 6.98 1.33 -21.18
C LEU A 71 5.62 1.96 -20.87
N ASN A 72 4.87 2.24 -21.95
CA ASN A 72 3.47 2.60 -21.88
C ASN A 72 2.72 1.80 -22.96
N THR A 73 1.89 0.82 -22.54
CA THR A 73 1.27 -0.11 -23.46
C THR A 73 -0.11 -0.57 -22.95
N ASN A 74 -0.98 -0.97 -23.86
CA ASN A 74 -2.23 -1.66 -23.51
C ASN A 74 -2.07 -3.20 -23.48
N ASN A 75 -0.90 -3.71 -23.89
CA ASN A 75 -0.61 -5.14 -23.89
C ASN A 75 -0.03 -5.58 -22.54
N ARG A 76 -0.85 -6.27 -21.75
CA ARG A 76 -0.47 -6.77 -20.43
C ARG A 76 0.67 -7.79 -20.48
N ALA A 77 0.67 -8.68 -21.50
CA ALA A 77 1.71 -9.70 -21.61
C ALA A 77 3.08 -9.07 -21.87
N LEU A 78 3.13 -8.05 -22.73
CA LEU A 78 4.35 -7.27 -22.98
C LEU A 78 4.83 -6.57 -21.72
N ALA A 79 3.92 -5.93 -20.96
CA ALA A 79 4.26 -5.25 -19.72
C ALA A 79 4.87 -6.21 -18.68
N LEU A 80 4.25 -7.38 -18.48
CA LEU A 80 4.75 -8.40 -17.55
C LEU A 80 6.12 -8.95 -17.99
N LYS A 81 6.30 -9.22 -19.29
CA LYS A 81 7.58 -9.69 -19.85
C LYS A 81 8.68 -8.65 -19.62
N THR A 82 8.42 -7.41 -19.96
CA THR A 82 9.40 -6.31 -19.79
C THR A 82 9.73 -6.12 -18.30
N ARG A 83 8.74 -6.18 -17.41
CA ARG A 83 8.98 -6.11 -15.97
C ARG A 83 9.89 -7.23 -15.49
N ALA A 84 9.65 -8.47 -15.91
CA ALA A 84 10.46 -9.62 -15.53
C ALA A 84 11.92 -9.46 -16.01
N GLN A 85 12.11 -9.01 -17.24
CA GLN A 85 13.43 -8.77 -17.80
C GLN A 85 14.19 -7.66 -17.04
N LEU A 86 13.51 -6.55 -16.68
CA LEU A 86 14.12 -5.49 -15.90
C LEU A 86 14.57 -5.97 -14.51
N LEU A 87 13.73 -6.74 -13.82
CA LEU A 87 14.05 -7.30 -12.50
C LEU A 87 15.17 -8.34 -12.58
N GLN A 88 15.26 -9.09 -13.67
CA GLN A 88 16.34 -10.06 -13.89
C GLN A 88 17.69 -9.39 -14.11
N HIS A 89 17.71 -8.29 -14.87
CA HIS A 89 18.96 -7.55 -15.19
C HIS A 89 19.37 -6.59 -14.07
N TYR A 90 18.39 -6.06 -13.33
CA TYR A 90 18.62 -5.03 -12.29
C TYR A 90 17.81 -5.39 -11.02
N PRO A 91 18.22 -6.42 -10.27
CA PRO A 91 17.49 -6.90 -9.09
C PRO A 91 17.43 -5.88 -7.96
N ASP A 92 18.41 -4.99 -7.88
CA ASP A 92 18.51 -3.95 -6.85
C ASP A 92 17.58 -2.77 -7.09
N GLN A 93 16.95 -2.70 -8.27
CA GLN A 93 16.09 -1.60 -8.65
C GLN A 93 14.61 -1.97 -8.59
N LYS A 94 13.77 -1.03 -8.11
CA LYS A 94 12.32 -1.22 -8.05
C LYS A 94 11.68 -1.03 -9.42
N VAL A 95 10.72 -1.89 -9.77
CA VAL A 95 9.93 -1.78 -11.00
C VAL A 95 8.45 -1.62 -10.65
N TYR A 96 7.88 -0.48 -10.97
CA TYR A 96 6.50 -0.12 -10.71
C TYR A 96 5.64 -0.36 -11.94
N MET A 97 4.55 -1.09 -11.78
CA MET A 97 3.56 -1.30 -12.81
C MET A 97 2.25 -0.61 -12.41
N ILE A 98 1.88 0.45 -13.11
CA ILE A 98 0.72 1.28 -12.82
C ILE A 98 -0.31 1.05 -13.92
N TYR A 99 -1.51 0.63 -13.55
CA TYR A 99 -2.63 0.51 -14.47
C TYR A 99 -3.42 1.81 -14.52
N GLN A 100 -3.46 2.42 -15.69
CA GLN A 100 -4.25 3.61 -15.98
C GLN A 100 -5.03 3.34 -17.26
N SER A 101 -6.24 2.81 -17.09
CA SER A 101 -7.09 2.34 -18.19
C SER A 101 -7.12 3.29 -19.39
N PRO A 102 -6.91 2.78 -20.61
CA PRO A 102 -6.65 1.40 -21.00
C PRO A 102 -5.18 0.99 -20.98
N TYR A 103 -4.27 1.84 -20.49
CA TYR A 103 -2.83 1.65 -20.56
C TYR A 103 -2.22 1.13 -19.26
N ILE A 104 -1.11 0.43 -19.42
CA ILE A 104 -0.20 0.00 -18.36
C ILE A 104 1.11 0.76 -18.52
N LYS A 105 1.51 1.48 -17.48
CA LYS A 105 2.76 2.21 -17.43
C LYS A 105 3.75 1.44 -16.56
N LEU A 106 4.96 1.21 -17.08
CA LEU A 106 6.08 0.69 -16.31
C LEU A 106 7.03 1.81 -15.99
N LYS A 107 7.30 2.00 -14.70
CA LYS A 107 8.31 2.91 -14.19
C LYS A 107 9.42 2.12 -13.52
N PHE A 108 10.65 2.58 -13.65
CA PHE A 108 11.84 1.89 -13.18
C PHE A 108 12.70 2.83 -12.35
N GLY A 109 13.20 2.32 -11.22
CA GLY A 109 14.14 2.96 -10.32
C GLY A 109 13.54 4.09 -9.48
N ASP A 110 14.23 4.42 -8.42
CA ASP A 110 14.02 5.59 -7.58
C ASP A 110 15.36 6.35 -7.52
N PHE A 111 15.54 7.34 -8.39
CA PHE A 111 16.79 8.06 -8.53
C PHE A 111 16.68 9.45 -7.88
N MET A 112 17.65 9.78 -7.01
CA MET A 112 17.71 11.11 -6.41
C MET A 112 18.21 12.13 -7.41
N ASP A 113 19.19 11.74 -8.21
CA ASP A 113 19.82 12.59 -9.21
C ASP A 113 19.40 12.22 -10.64
N LYS A 114 19.36 13.23 -11.49
CA LYS A 114 18.99 13.05 -12.89
C LYS A 114 20.08 12.29 -13.66
N ASP A 115 21.33 12.50 -13.31
CA ASP A 115 22.49 11.86 -13.96
C ASP A 115 22.46 10.36 -13.76
N ASP A 116 22.14 9.89 -12.56
CA ASP A 116 21.93 8.46 -12.29
C ASP A 116 20.80 7.87 -13.14
N ALA A 117 19.70 8.62 -13.28
CA ALA A 117 18.60 8.20 -14.14
C ALA A 117 19.01 8.12 -15.61
N ASP A 118 19.81 9.07 -16.12
CA ASP A 118 20.31 9.06 -17.51
C ASP A 118 21.29 7.88 -17.74
N ASP A 119 22.11 7.54 -16.75
CA ASP A 119 23.00 6.38 -16.80
C ASP A 119 22.22 5.07 -16.93
N TYR A 120 21.22 4.87 -16.08
CA TYR A 120 20.37 3.68 -16.14
C TYR A 120 19.55 3.62 -17.43
N LYS A 121 19.05 4.76 -17.92
CA LYS A 121 18.39 4.84 -19.21
C LYS A 121 19.29 4.33 -20.35
N SER A 122 20.56 4.75 -20.35
CA SER A 122 21.55 4.32 -21.32
C SER A 122 21.83 2.81 -21.21
N LYS A 123 21.98 2.28 -19.99
CA LYS A 123 22.18 0.84 -19.74
C LYS A 123 20.99 0.01 -20.23
N ILE A 124 19.75 0.42 -19.95
CA ILE A 124 18.53 -0.30 -20.36
C ILE A 124 18.37 -0.26 -21.89
N THR A 125 18.68 0.88 -22.50
CA THR A 125 18.63 1.05 -23.97
C THR A 125 19.67 0.15 -24.65
N ASN A 126 20.89 0.11 -24.15
CA ASN A 126 21.96 -0.73 -24.69
C ASN A 126 21.67 -2.22 -24.51
N ALA A 127 21.04 -2.61 -23.42
CA ALA A 127 20.60 -4.00 -23.16
C ALA A 127 19.43 -4.42 -24.06
N LYS A 128 18.81 -3.51 -24.81
CA LYS A 128 17.65 -3.76 -25.70
C LYS A 128 16.47 -4.47 -25.01
N ILE A 129 16.31 -4.22 -23.70
CA ILE A 129 15.22 -4.79 -22.90
C ILE A 129 13.88 -4.15 -23.32
N VAL A 130 13.92 -2.87 -23.69
CA VAL A 130 12.74 -2.07 -24.06
C VAL A 130 12.86 -1.65 -25.51
N THR A 131 11.78 -1.82 -26.27
CA THR A 131 11.75 -1.47 -27.71
C THR A 131 11.34 -0.01 -27.98
N GLY A 132 10.95 0.74 -26.94
CA GLY A 132 10.45 2.11 -27.05
C GLY A 132 11.40 3.15 -26.45
N ASN A 133 10.98 4.41 -26.54
CA ASN A 133 11.70 5.51 -25.92
C ASN A 133 11.52 5.50 -24.40
N ILE A 134 12.62 5.68 -23.68
CA ILE A 134 12.63 5.80 -22.23
C ILE A 134 12.64 7.28 -21.85
N TYR A 135 11.74 7.69 -20.97
CA TYR A 135 11.60 9.06 -20.49
C TYR A 135 11.96 9.16 -19.01
N ILE A 136 12.70 10.22 -18.65
CA ILE A 136 12.93 10.58 -17.25
C ILE A 136 11.75 11.42 -16.78
N VAL A 137 11.11 10.99 -15.69
CA VAL A 137 9.94 11.66 -15.12
C VAL A 137 10.29 12.13 -13.70
N PRO A 138 10.21 13.44 -13.42
CA PRO A 138 10.34 13.94 -12.06
C PRO A 138 9.13 13.49 -11.24
N GLU A 139 9.39 12.86 -10.08
CA GLU A 139 8.36 12.30 -9.23
C GLU A 139 8.84 12.25 -7.78
N THR A 140 7.90 12.20 -6.84
CA THR A 140 8.23 11.92 -5.45
C THR A 140 8.60 10.44 -5.31
N ILE A 141 9.79 10.18 -4.82
CA ILE A 141 10.33 8.85 -4.58
C ILE A 141 10.44 8.56 -3.10
N GLU A 142 10.39 7.29 -2.74
CA GLU A 142 10.60 6.81 -1.39
C GLU A 142 12.05 6.30 -1.26
N VAL A 143 12.82 6.97 -0.44
CA VAL A 143 14.20 6.57 -0.14
C VAL A 143 14.23 5.87 1.21
N GLU A 144 14.71 4.63 1.22
CA GLU A 144 15.02 3.94 2.46
C GLU A 144 16.28 4.58 3.06
N PRO A 145 16.30 4.90 4.36
CA PRO A 145 17.52 5.38 4.97
C PRO A 145 18.59 4.29 4.89
N ASP A 146 19.78 4.73 4.60
CA ASP A 146 20.97 3.87 4.55
C ASP A 146 21.06 3.02 5.83
N LYS A 147 21.09 1.71 5.67
CA LYS A 147 21.19 0.73 6.78
C LYS A 147 22.53 0.83 7.53
N THR A 148 23.36 1.81 7.19
CA THR A 148 24.72 1.99 7.72
C THR A 148 24.79 2.83 9.00
N THR A 149 23.68 3.40 9.46
CA THR A 149 23.70 4.11 10.74
C THR A 149 23.05 3.27 11.83
N THR A 150 23.72 2.19 12.22
CA THR A 150 23.52 1.59 13.55
C THR A 150 23.92 2.64 14.57
N PRO A 151 23.00 3.14 15.43
CA PRO A 151 23.43 3.96 16.56
C PRO A 151 24.35 3.10 17.41
N ALA A 152 25.58 3.54 17.57
CA ALA A 152 26.52 2.92 18.52
C ALA A 152 25.79 2.76 19.85
N GLN A 153 25.64 1.52 20.32
CA GLN A 153 25.29 1.23 21.70
C GLN A 153 26.32 1.95 22.58
N SER A 154 25.88 2.99 23.25
CA SER A 154 26.62 3.53 24.38
C SER A 154 26.49 2.52 25.52
N ASP A 155 27.49 1.65 25.64
CA ASP A 155 27.74 0.91 26.86
C ASP A 155 28.00 1.92 27.98
N ASN A 156 27.09 1.94 28.96
CA ASN A 156 27.35 2.50 30.28
C ASN A 156 26.51 1.74 31.31
#